data_c62b487ba611acdb5f9d261e5a9a1413
#
_entry.id   c62b487ba611acdb5f9d261e5a9a1413
#
_cell.length_a   1.000
_cell.length_b   1.000
_cell.length_c   1.000
_cell.angle_alpha   90.00
_cell.angle_beta   90.00
_cell.angle_gamma   90.00
#
_symmetry.space_group_name_H-M   'P 1'
#
loop_
_entity.id
_entity.type
_entity.pdbx_description
1 polymer ?
#
loop_
_entity_poly.entity_id
_entity_poly.type
_entity_poly.pdbx_seq_one_letter_code
_entity_poly.pdbx_strand_id
1 'polypeptide(L)'
;MDKYEYKLKTEQMLELMEEGSYRKAAELADEIDWRKVRNITMLMNVSDIYEKNGEYQKSYDVLNLAYRRAEGSRKIISRLCTLALKTGNVDEAIDYYDDFTQIAPKDPNQYILRYQILRAQRAPIEQQIEALEEYKK
;
A
#
# COMPACT_ATOMS: atom_id res chain seq x y z
N MET A 1 8.42 -7.05 23.92
CA MET A 1 9.54 -7.39 23.01
C MET A 1 10.65 -6.38 23.21
N ASP A 2 11.87 -6.81 23.51
CA ASP A 2 13.01 -5.90 23.68
C ASP A 2 13.66 -5.57 22.32
N LYS A 3 14.61 -4.64 22.35
CA LYS A 3 15.28 -4.19 21.12
C LYS A 3 16.04 -5.29 20.40
N TYR A 4 16.67 -6.18 21.15
CA TYR A 4 17.44 -7.28 20.57
C TYR A 4 16.55 -8.27 19.85
N GLU A 5 15.45 -8.67 20.48
CA GLU A 5 14.48 -9.58 19.90
C GLU A 5 13.83 -8.98 18.65
N TYR A 6 13.47 -7.69 18.71
CA TYR A 6 12.92 -6.97 17.57
C TYR A 6 13.90 -6.96 16.41
N LYS A 7 15.16 -6.64 16.66
CA LYS A 7 16.20 -6.59 15.63
C LYS A 7 16.37 -7.96 14.96
N LEU A 8 16.46 -9.01 15.75
CA LEU A 8 16.64 -10.37 15.25
C LEU A 8 15.46 -10.79 14.37
N LYS A 9 14.23 -10.57 14.83
CA LYS A 9 13.03 -10.94 14.09
C LYS A 9 12.88 -10.16 12.78
N THR A 10 13.17 -8.85 12.80
CA THR A 10 13.08 -8.06 11.57
C THR A 10 14.16 -8.43 10.56
N GLU A 11 15.37 -8.76 11.01
CA GLU A 11 16.41 -9.25 10.10
C GLU A 11 16.00 -10.56 9.45
N GLN A 12 15.46 -11.51 10.21
CA GLN A 12 14.98 -12.78 9.68
C GLN A 12 13.80 -12.57 8.71
N MET A 13 12.90 -11.69 9.06
CA MET A 13 11.74 -11.35 8.23
C MET A 13 12.17 -10.81 6.87
N LEU A 14 13.13 -9.89 6.86
CA LEU A 14 13.62 -9.30 5.61
C LEU A 14 14.40 -10.31 4.77
N GLU A 15 15.16 -11.21 5.39
CA GLU A 15 15.83 -12.29 4.67
C GLU A 15 14.81 -13.21 4.00
N LEU A 16 13.75 -13.58 4.70
CA LEU A 16 12.67 -14.39 4.14
C LEU A 16 11.97 -13.68 2.98
N MET A 17 11.78 -12.37 3.10
CA MET A 17 11.22 -11.57 2.02
C MET A 17 12.10 -11.63 0.77
N GLU A 18 13.40 -11.47 0.92
CA GLU A 18 14.35 -11.54 -0.21
C GLU A 18 14.35 -12.92 -0.86
N GLU A 19 14.15 -13.96 -0.10
CA GLU A 19 14.07 -15.35 -0.60
C GLU A 19 12.72 -15.64 -1.26
N GLY A 20 11.75 -14.73 -1.17
CA GLY A 20 10.40 -14.96 -1.68
C GLY A 20 9.52 -15.80 -0.76
N SER A 21 9.96 -16.03 0.49
CA SER A 21 9.19 -16.80 1.48
C SER A 21 8.24 -15.90 2.25
N TYR A 22 7.27 -15.34 1.54
CA TYR A 22 6.37 -14.33 2.09
C TYR A 22 5.47 -14.83 3.21
N ARG A 23 5.05 -16.10 3.15
CA ARG A 23 4.23 -16.68 4.21
C ARG A 23 4.98 -16.71 5.54
N LYS A 24 6.23 -17.18 5.53
CA LYS A 24 7.04 -17.24 6.74
C LYS A 24 7.39 -15.83 7.24
N ALA A 25 7.67 -14.90 6.31
CA ALA A 25 7.93 -13.51 6.66
C ALA A 25 6.72 -12.88 7.33
N ALA A 26 5.51 -13.14 6.81
CA ALA A 26 4.26 -12.63 7.39
C ALA A 26 4.00 -13.21 8.79
N GLU A 27 4.32 -14.48 9.00
CA GLU A 27 4.19 -15.10 10.33
C GLU A 27 5.08 -14.39 11.36
N LEU A 28 6.31 -14.05 10.99
CA LEU A 28 7.20 -13.26 11.86
C LEU A 28 6.65 -11.85 12.08
N ALA A 29 6.13 -11.23 11.02
CA ALA A 29 5.53 -9.89 11.13
C ALA A 29 4.37 -9.87 12.11
N ASP A 30 3.57 -10.93 12.17
CA ASP A 30 2.43 -11.03 13.09
C ASP A 30 2.85 -11.00 14.56
N GLU A 31 4.11 -11.28 14.87
CA GLU A 31 4.62 -11.27 16.25
C GLU A 31 4.98 -9.87 16.75
N ILE A 32 4.95 -8.87 15.88
CA ILE A 32 5.38 -7.50 16.19
C ILE A 32 4.20 -6.54 16.17
N ASP A 33 4.15 -5.64 17.15
CA ASP A 33 3.15 -4.56 17.18
C ASP A 33 3.68 -3.37 16.37
N TRP A 34 3.25 -3.27 15.12
CA TRP A 34 3.74 -2.26 14.19
C TRP A 34 3.29 -0.84 14.54
N ARG A 35 2.27 -0.69 15.37
CA ARG A 35 1.83 0.63 15.85
C ARG A 35 2.92 1.34 16.64
N LYS A 36 3.84 0.59 17.23
CA LYS A 36 4.97 1.12 18.01
C LYS A 36 6.19 1.41 17.16
N VAL A 37 6.21 1.00 15.91
CA VAL A 37 7.35 1.16 15.02
C VAL A 37 7.22 2.47 14.25
N ARG A 38 8.31 3.25 14.24
CA ARG A 38 8.34 4.57 13.60
C ARG A 38 9.08 4.58 12.24
N ASN A 39 9.88 3.56 11.97
CA ASN A 39 10.68 3.49 10.75
C ASN A 39 9.75 3.25 9.54
N ILE A 40 9.64 4.27 8.68
CA ILE A 40 8.75 4.24 7.53
C ILE A 40 9.15 3.14 6.54
N THR A 41 10.45 2.99 6.28
CA THR A 41 10.95 1.95 5.37
C THR A 41 10.56 0.55 5.85
N MET A 42 10.70 0.30 7.16
CA MET A 42 10.31 -0.98 7.75
C MET A 42 8.81 -1.21 7.58
N LEU A 43 7.99 -0.20 7.88
CA LEU A 43 6.52 -0.32 7.72
C LEU A 43 6.14 -0.60 6.26
N MET A 44 6.82 0.02 5.31
CA MET A 44 6.58 -0.24 3.89
C MET A 44 6.96 -1.67 3.50
N ASN A 45 8.08 -2.17 4.00
CA ASN A 45 8.50 -3.56 3.76
C ASN A 45 7.48 -4.55 4.32
N VAL A 46 6.99 -4.30 5.51
CA VAL A 46 5.98 -5.16 6.15
C VAL A 46 4.68 -5.15 5.36
N SER A 47 4.26 -3.99 4.88
CA SER A 47 3.10 -3.87 4.01
C SER A 47 3.28 -4.70 2.74
N ASP A 48 4.47 -4.66 2.12
CA ASP A 48 4.79 -5.47 0.94
C ASP A 48 4.69 -6.96 1.23
N ILE A 49 5.23 -7.39 2.36
CA ILE A 49 5.19 -8.80 2.76
C ILE A 49 3.73 -9.27 2.86
N TYR A 50 2.89 -8.52 3.56
CA TYR A 50 1.48 -8.88 3.70
C TYR A 50 0.76 -8.89 2.36
N GLU A 51 1.03 -7.88 1.52
CA GLU A 51 0.39 -7.81 0.20
C GLU A 51 0.75 -9.03 -0.66
N LYS A 52 2.03 -9.38 -0.71
CA LYS A 52 2.49 -10.54 -1.49
C LYS A 52 2.02 -11.87 -0.93
N ASN A 53 1.70 -11.91 0.35
CA ASN A 53 1.08 -13.08 0.98
C ASN A 53 -0.45 -13.09 0.85
N GLY A 54 -1.03 -12.13 0.13
CA GLY A 54 -2.47 -12.04 -0.07
C GLY A 54 -3.25 -11.48 1.10
N GLU A 55 -2.57 -10.97 2.13
CA GLU A 55 -3.21 -10.41 3.34
C GLU A 55 -3.38 -8.90 3.17
N TYR A 56 -4.31 -8.51 2.28
CA TYR A 56 -4.46 -7.12 1.87
C TYR A 56 -4.90 -6.19 2.99
N GLN A 57 -5.75 -6.66 3.91
CA GLN A 57 -6.20 -5.81 5.01
C GLN A 57 -5.04 -5.47 5.94
N LYS A 58 -4.21 -6.47 6.29
CA LYS A 58 -3.03 -6.23 7.12
C LYS A 58 -2.04 -5.30 6.44
N SER A 59 -1.85 -5.48 5.14
CA SER A 59 -1.00 -4.60 4.32
C SER A 59 -1.49 -3.17 4.37
N TYR A 60 -2.78 -2.97 4.18
CA TYR A 60 -3.43 -1.67 4.22
C TYR A 60 -3.26 -0.99 5.58
N ASP A 61 -3.52 -1.74 6.66
CA ASP A 61 -3.43 -1.20 8.02
C ASP A 61 -2.01 -0.74 8.35
N VAL A 62 -0.99 -1.53 8.00
CA VAL A 62 0.41 -1.19 8.24
C VAL A 62 0.83 0.02 7.40
N LEU A 63 0.41 0.06 6.14
CA LEU A 63 0.76 1.17 5.26
C LEU A 63 0.14 2.49 5.73
N ASN A 64 -1.04 2.44 6.35
CA ASN A 64 -1.64 3.61 6.97
C ASN A 64 -0.80 4.15 8.13
N LEU A 65 -0.12 3.28 8.88
CA LEU A 65 0.80 3.73 9.93
C LEU A 65 1.98 4.50 9.32
N ALA A 66 2.49 4.02 8.19
CA ALA A 66 3.57 4.72 7.46
C ALA A 66 3.08 6.07 6.94
N TYR A 67 1.88 6.14 6.41
CA TYR A 67 1.29 7.37 5.88
C TYR A 67 1.19 8.46 6.93
N ARG A 68 0.77 8.11 8.15
CA ARG A 68 0.66 9.08 9.25
C ARG A 68 1.98 9.76 9.58
N ARG A 69 3.10 9.12 9.26
CA ARG A 69 4.44 9.65 9.52
C ARG A 69 5.10 10.27 8.29
N ALA A 70 4.54 10.05 7.12
CA ALA A 70 5.07 10.54 5.85
C ALA A 70 3.94 11.10 4.99
N GLU A 71 3.11 11.95 5.57
CA GLU A 71 2.03 12.64 4.85
C GLU A 71 2.63 13.38 3.67
N GLY A 72 1.95 13.30 2.53
CA GLY A 72 2.42 13.91 1.31
C GLY A 72 3.29 13.01 0.44
N SER A 73 3.61 11.79 0.89
CA SER A 73 4.32 10.83 0.06
C SER A 73 3.38 10.25 -1.00
N ARG A 74 3.56 10.67 -2.26
CA ARG A 74 2.71 10.17 -3.35
C ARG A 74 2.85 8.66 -3.56
N LYS A 75 4.04 8.11 -3.30
CA LYS A 75 4.25 6.66 -3.40
C LYS A 75 3.37 5.89 -2.42
N ILE A 76 3.31 6.36 -1.17
CA ILE A 76 2.48 5.73 -0.14
C ILE A 76 1.00 5.92 -0.45
N ILE A 77 0.60 7.13 -0.85
CA ILE A 77 -0.79 7.44 -1.15
C ILE A 77 -1.31 6.58 -2.32
N SER A 78 -0.51 6.44 -3.38
CA SER A 78 -0.92 5.63 -4.54
C SER A 78 -1.11 4.17 -4.16
N ARG A 79 -0.24 3.63 -3.31
CA ARG A 79 -0.37 2.26 -2.82
C ARG A 79 -1.58 2.09 -1.91
N LEU A 80 -1.85 3.08 -1.04
CA LEU A 80 -3.04 3.06 -0.20
C LEU A 80 -4.32 3.06 -1.02
N CYS A 81 -4.36 3.86 -2.09
CA CYS A 81 -5.49 3.87 -3.00
C CYS A 81 -5.75 2.47 -3.57
N THR A 82 -4.72 1.83 -4.09
CA THR A 82 -4.83 0.49 -4.66
C THR A 82 -5.24 -0.56 -3.61
N LEU A 83 -4.64 -0.51 -2.42
CA LEU A 83 -4.97 -1.45 -1.34
C LEU A 83 -6.38 -1.23 -0.80
N ALA A 84 -6.82 0.02 -0.73
CA ALA A 84 -8.21 0.32 -0.32
C ALA A 84 -9.19 -0.37 -1.27
N LEU A 85 -8.93 -0.34 -2.58
CA LEU A 85 -9.78 -1.03 -3.55
C LEU A 85 -9.74 -2.55 -3.36
N LYS A 86 -8.57 -3.12 -3.07
CA LYS A 86 -8.44 -4.56 -2.84
C LYS A 86 -9.16 -5.04 -1.58
N THR A 87 -9.36 -4.14 -0.61
CA THR A 87 -10.08 -4.45 0.64
C THR A 87 -11.55 -4.02 0.60
N GLY A 88 -12.03 -3.53 -0.54
CA GLY A 88 -13.43 -3.13 -0.71
C GLY A 88 -13.76 -1.74 -0.18
N ASN A 89 -12.76 -0.92 0.13
CA ASN A 89 -12.95 0.42 0.70
C ASN A 89 -12.89 1.49 -0.40
N VAL A 90 -13.89 1.48 -1.30
CA VAL A 90 -13.90 2.35 -2.48
C VAL A 90 -13.91 3.84 -2.09
N ASP A 91 -14.68 4.21 -1.07
CA ASP A 91 -14.75 5.61 -0.63
C ASP A 91 -13.39 6.12 -0.12
N GLU A 92 -12.67 5.29 0.63
CA GLU A 92 -11.31 5.63 1.08
C GLU A 92 -10.36 5.74 -0.10
N ALA A 93 -10.50 4.87 -1.10
CA ALA A 93 -9.67 4.94 -2.31
C ALA A 93 -9.87 6.26 -3.05
N ILE A 94 -11.10 6.74 -3.13
CA ILE A 94 -11.42 8.03 -3.76
C ILE A 94 -10.75 9.17 -2.99
N ASP A 95 -10.78 9.13 -1.66
CA ASP A 95 -10.13 10.14 -0.84
C ASP A 95 -8.61 10.16 -1.07
N TYR A 96 -7.96 8.99 -1.15
CA TYR A 96 -6.53 8.92 -1.46
C TYR A 96 -6.25 9.41 -2.89
N TYR A 97 -7.12 9.10 -3.83
CA TYR A 97 -6.98 9.60 -5.20
C TYR A 97 -7.03 11.13 -5.23
N ASP A 98 -7.96 11.73 -4.50
CA ASP A 98 -8.06 13.20 -4.43
C ASP A 98 -6.80 13.80 -3.82
N ASP A 99 -6.28 13.21 -2.74
CA ASP A 99 -5.03 13.66 -2.13
C ASP A 99 -3.87 13.54 -3.12
N PHE A 100 -3.79 12.44 -3.85
CA PHE A 100 -2.73 12.22 -4.83
C PHE A 100 -2.76 13.30 -5.93
N THR A 101 -3.92 13.61 -6.47
CA THR A 101 -4.04 14.62 -7.52
C THR A 101 -3.71 16.01 -7.04
N GLN A 102 -3.94 16.31 -5.76
CA GLN A 102 -3.56 17.60 -5.17
C GLN A 102 -2.05 17.71 -4.96
N ILE A 103 -1.42 16.64 -4.51
CA ILE A 103 0.02 16.61 -4.23
C ILE A 103 0.82 16.52 -5.52
N ALA A 104 0.37 15.75 -6.48
CA ALA A 104 1.09 15.48 -7.72
C ALA A 104 0.17 15.64 -8.94
N PRO A 105 -0.30 16.87 -9.23
CA PRO A 105 -1.30 17.09 -10.29
C PRO A 105 -0.79 16.75 -11.69
N LYS A 106 0.52 16.68 -11.89
CA LYS A 106 1.11 16.36 -13.20
C LYS A 106 1.59 14.91 -13.31
N ASP A 107 1.44 14.12 -12.24
CA ASP A 107 1.87 12.73 -12.25
C ASP A 107 0.88 11.89 -13.05
N PRO A 108 1.31 11.23 -14.16
CA PRO A 108 0.40 10.45 -14.99
C PRO A 108 -0.17 9.22 -14.28
N ASN A 109 0.43 8.78 -13.19
CA ASN A 109 -0.10 7.65 -12.41
C ASN A 109 -1.50 7.91 -11.86
N GLN A 110 -1.93 9.18 -11.77
CA GLN A 110 -3.30 9.52 -11.38
C GLN A 110 -4.34 8.84 -12.29
N TYR A 111 -4.03 8.69 -13.57
CA TYR A 111 -4.96 8.08 -14.52
C TYR A 111 -5.07 6.57 -14.32
N ILE A 112 -4.00 5.91 -13.88
CA ILE A 112 -4.06 4.48 -13.51
C ILE A 112 -4.92 4.31 -12.25
N LEU A 113 -4.77 5.16 -11.26
CA LEU A 113 -5.59 5.12 -10.05
C LEU A 113 -7.07 5.38 -10.39
N ARG A 114 -7.33 6.35 -11.25
CA ARG A 114 -8.70 6.64 -11.71
C ARG A 114 -9.30 5.44 -12.42
N TYR A 115 -8.54 4.78 -13.29
CA TYR A 115 -8.98 3.56 -13.97
C TYR A 115 -9.35 2.47 -12.98
N GLN A 116 -8.50 2.25 -11.96
CA GLN A 116 -8.76 1.24 -10.94
C GLN A 116 -10.04 1.52 -10.17
N ILE A 117 -10.29 2.79 -9.81
CA ILE A 117 -11.51 3.21 -9.12
C ILE A 117 -12.73 2.98 -10.00
N LEU A 118 -12.67 3.43 -11.27
CA LEU A 118 -13.79 3.26 -12.21
C LEU A 118 -14.12 1.78 -12.41
N ARG A 119 -13.09 0.94 -12.50
CA ARG A 119 -13.28 -0.50 -12.62
C ARG A 119 -13.96 -1.08 -11.38
N ALA A 120 -13.55 -0.67 -10.20
CA ALA A 120 -14.14 -1.12 -8.94
C ALA A 120 -15.60 -0.68 -8.81
N GLN A 121 -15.93 0.50 -9.32
CA GLN A 121 -17.29 1.03 -9.34
C GLN A 121 -18.14 0.45 -10.46
N ARG A 122 -17.56 -0.40 -11.29
CA ARG A 122 -18.22 -0.96 -12.49
C ARG A 122 -18.74 0.14 -13.42
N ALA A 123 -17.97 1.20 -13.57
CA ALA A 123 -18.29 2.31 -14.47
C ALA A 123 -18.33 1.83 -15.92
N PRO A 124 -19.03 2.57 -16.82
CA PRO A 124 -19.06 2.21 -18.25
C PRO A 124 -17.65 2.03 -18.83
N ILE A 125 -17.50 1.06 -19.72
CA ILE A 125 -16.20 0.72 -20.29
C ILE A 125 -15.55 1.89 -21.01
N GLU A 126 -16.33 2.78 -21.60
CA GLU A 126 -15.82 3.99 -22.26
C GLU A 126 -15.07 4.90 -21.31
N GLN A 127 -15.58 5.04 -20.08
CA GLN A 127 -14.90 5.86 -19.05
C GLN A 127 -13.59 5.22 -18.61
N GLN A 128 -13.56 3.89 -18.50
CA GLN A 128 -12.35 3.17 -18.14
C GLN A 128 -11.28 3.31 -19.23
N ILE A 129 -11.66 3.20 -20.48
CA ILE A 129 -10.76 3.35 -21.63
C ILE A 129 -10.22 4.77 -21.69
N GLU A 130 -11.07 5.77 -21.48
CA GLU A 130 -10.66 7.19 -21.47
C GLU A 130 -9.55 7.44 -20.45
N ALA A 131 -9.70 6.89 -19.23
CA ALA A 131 -8.67 7.06 -18.18
C ALA A 131 -7.34 6.45 -18.61
N LEU A 132 -7.35 5.26 -19.23
CA LEU A 132 -6.13 4.61 -19.74
C LEU A 132 -5.50 5.38 -20.88
N GLU A 133 -6.31 5.96 -21.76
CA GLU A 133 -5.80 6.78 -22.87
C GLU A 133 -5.11 8.04 -22.35
N GLU A 134 -5.65 8.67 -21.32
CA GLU A 134 -5.00 9.83 -20.70
C GLU A 134 -3.64 9.46 -20.10
N TYR A 135 -3.52 8.27 -19.52
CA TYR A 135 -2.24 7.81 -19.00
C TYR A 135 -1.16 7.70 -20.10
N LYS A 136 -1.57 7.30 -21.30
CA LYS A 136 -0.63 7.10 -22.42
C LYS A 136 -0.16 8.40 -23.07
N LYS A 137 -0.82 9.51 -22.78
CA LYS A 137 -0.40 10.82 -23.29
C LYS A 137 0.78 11.34 -22.49
#